data_aded19caad5d91740a81d6979d6f79b2
#
_entry.id   aded19caad5d91740a81d6979d6f79b2
#
_cell.length_a   1.000
_cell.length_b   1.000
_cell.length_c   1.000
_cell.angle_alpha   90.00
_cell.angle_beta   90.00
_cell.angle_gamma   90.00
#
_symmetry.space_group_name_H-M   'P 1'
#
loop_
_entity.id
_entity.type
_entity.pdbx_description
1 polymer ?
#
loop_
_entity_poly.entity_id
_entity_poly.type
_entity_poly.pdbx_seq_one_letter_code
_entity_poly.pdbx_strand_id
1 'polypeptide(L)'
;MPEVPADNPTTTFATIELKESAPLQAAFHQTTESENVLSMEDLGVDFGYIHYQTTINKAGKQKLIIQDLRDYAVILVDGKQVASLDRRYNQNSTTLDIHKVPATLEILVENTGRVNYGPDILFNRKGITSQVLWGNEKLTGWSITPLPLYKEEVSSLSFGQEIKGVPAFHRGTFIIEQQGDCFVDMSQWGKGAVWVNGKSLGRFWNCLLYTSPSPRDSTS
;
A
#
# COMPACT_ATOMS: atom_id res chain seq x y z
N MET A 1 18.39 -33.20 24.44
CA MET A 1 17.84 -32.25 23.48
C MET A 1 16.35 -32.34 23.63
N PRO A 2 15.59 -31.24 23.57
CA PRO A 2 14.15 -31.33 23.49
C PRO A 2 13.76 -32.08 22.20
N GLU A 3 12.73 -32.92 22.28
CA GLU A 3 12.18 -33.58 21.10
C GLU A 3 11.71 -32.55 20.08
N VAL A 4 12.07 -32.75 18.81
CA VAL A 4 11.54 -31.97 17.72
C VAL A 4 10.05 -32.30 17.60
N PRO A 5 9.14 -31.32 17.66
CA PRO A 5 7.72 -31.59 17.46
C PRO A 5 7.49 -32.28 16.10
N ALA A 6 6.52 -33.19 16.05
CA ALA A 6 6.09 -33.75 14.78
C ALA A 6 5.60 -32.65 13.83
N ASP A 7 5.88 -32.79 12.54
CA ASP A 7 5.40 -31.87 11.53
C ASP A 7 3.87 -31.83 11.52
N ASN A 8 3.29 -30.62 11.44
CA ASN A 8 1.86 -30.49 11.26
C ASN A 8 1.45 -31.04 9.88
N PRO A 9 0.27 -31.65 9.76
CA PRO A 9 -0.25 -32.01 8.46
C PRO A 9 -0.41 -30.75 7.59
N THR A 10 -0.08 -30.86 6.30
CA THR A 10 -0.31 -29.78 5.35
C THR A 10 -1.67 -29.94 4.69
N THR A 11 -2.34 -28.83 4.42
CA THR A 11 -3.59 -28.81 3.67
C THR A 11 -3.49 -27.86 2.51
N THR A 12 -4.23 -28.18 1.43
CA THR A 12 -4.29 -27.34 0.22
C THR A 12 -5.72 -26.94 -0.06
N PHE A 13 -5.89 -25.74 -0.62
CA PHE A 13 -7.21 -25.26 -1.06
C PHE A 13 -7.18 -24.99 -2.55
N ALA A 14 -8.39 -24.95 -3.12
CA ALA A 14 -8.60 -24.43 -4.46
C ALA A 14 -8.33 -22.89 -4.48
N THR A 15 -8.25 -22.35 -5.69
CA THR A 15 -8.17 -20.89 -5.89
C THR A 15 -9.34 -20.19 -5.22
N ILE A 16 -9.04 -19.20 -4.39
CA ILE A 16 -10.04 -18.39 -3.71
C ILE A 16 -10.42 -17.24 -4.64
N GLU A 17 -11.67 -17.19 -5.02
CA GLU A 17 -12.20 -16.08 -5.82
C GLU A 17 -12.56 -14.89 -4.92
N LEU A 18 -11.97 -13.74 -5.19
CA LEU A 18 -12.25 -12.49 -4.49
C LEU A 18 -13.33 -11.71 -5.25
N LYS A 19 -14.60 -11.98 -4.96
CA LYS A 19 -15.75 -11.46 -5.73
C LYS A 19 -16.30 -10.15 -5.20
N GLU A 20 -15.92 -9.77 -4.02
CA GLU A 20 -16.43 -8.58 -3.37
C GLU A 20 -15.30 -7.59 -3.10
N SER A 21 -15.60 -6.30 -3.20
CA SER A 21 -14.63 -5.25 -2.94
C SER A 21 -15.21 -4.13 -2.09
N ALA A 22 -14.33 -3.43 -1.38
CA ALA A 22 -14.62 -2.15 -0.77
C ALA A 22 -13.61 -1.11 -1.27
N PRO A 23 -14.04 0.11 -1.59
CA PRO A 23 -13.12 1.16 -2.01
C PRO A 23 -12.16 1.53 -0.88
N LEU A 24 -10.98 2.05 -1.22
CA LEU A 24 -9.98 2.46 -0.23
C LEU A 24 -10.57 3.47 0.78
N GLN A 25 -11.42 4.37 0.30
CA GLN A 25 -12.09 5.40 1.10
C GLN A 25 -12.99 4.84 2.21
N ALA A 26 -13.42 3.58 2.09
CA ALA A 26 -14.19 2.93 3.15
C ALA A 26 -13.41 2.75 4.47
N ALA A 27 -12.07 2.83 4.41
CA ALA A 27 -11.19 2.78 5.58
C ALA A 27 -10.74 4.17 6.05
N PHE A 28 -11.33 5.26 5.54
CA PHE A 28 -10.98 6.61 5.97
C PHE A 28 -11.73 6.95 7.25
N HIS A 29 -11.01 7.05 8.37
CA HIS A 29 -11.60 7.37 9.66
C HIS A 29 -11.25 8.79 10.14
N GLN A 30 -10.03 9.26 9.84
CA GLN A 30 -9.57 10.56 10.26
C GLN A 30 -8.77 11.22 9.14
N THR A 31 -9.29 12.32 8.62
CA THR A 31 -8.64 13.14 7.59
C THR A 31 -8.18 14.45 8.20
N THR A 32 -6.97 14.87 7.88
CA THR A 32 -6.38 16.14 8.30
C THR A 32 -6.21 17.04 7.10
N GLU A 33 -6.76 18.25 7.18
CA GLU A 33 -6.53 19.29 6.17
C GLU A 33 -5.24 20.04 6.50
N SER A 34 -4.40 20.23 5.50
CA SER A 34 -3.12 20.94 5.66
C SER A 34 -2.71 21.65 4.38
N GLU A 35 -2.10 22.82 4.51
CA GLU A 35 -1.52 23.53 3.35
C GLU A 35 -0.39 22.72 2.71
N ASN A 36 0.40 22.00 3.51
CA ASN A 36 1.53 21.20 3.07
C ASN A 36 1.28 19.71 3.32
N VAL A 37 2.01 18.85 2.61
CA VAL A 37 2.07 17.43 2.94
C VAL A 37 2.63 17.23 4.35
N LEU A 38 2.09 16.25 5.07
CA LEU A 38 2.54 15.82 6.40
C LEU A 38 3.06 14.40 6.30
N SER A 39 4.05 14.05 7.09
CA SER A 39 4.55 12.69 7.19
C SER A 39 3.64 11.84 8.09
N MET A 40 3.86 10.53 8.11
CA MET A 40 3.18 9.63 9.05
C MET A 40 3.43 10.04 10.50
N GLU A 41 4.65 10.45 10.83
CA GLU A 41 5.05 10.86 12.18
C GLU A 41 4.33 12.15 12.64
N ASP A 42 4.10 13.09 11.71
CA ASP A 42 3.33 14.30 12.00
C ASP A 42 1.86 13.99 12.37
N LEU A 43 1.35 12.85 11.91
CA LEU A 43 0.00 12.36 12.17
C LEU A 43 -0.05 11.30 13.28
N GLY A 44 1.08 11.01 13.93
CA GLY A 44 1.17 10.02 15.01
C GLY A 44 0.98 8.57 14.56
N VAL A 45 1.30 8.26 13.29
CA VAL A 45 1.18 6.92 12.70
C VAL A 45 2.55 6.42 12.29
N ASP A 46 2.84 5.16 12.56
CA ASP A 46 4.17 4.57 12.38
C ASP A 46 4.24 3.44 11.36
N PHE A 47 3.11 2.92 10.87
CA PHE A 47 3.05 1.84 9.87
C PHE A 47 1.82 1.97 8.96
N GLY A 48 1.72 1.10 7.94
CA GLY A 48 0.60 1.06 7.01
C GLY A 48 0.78 1.98 5.81
N TYR A 49 -0.29 2.65 5.45
CA TYR A 49 -0.36 3.55 4.30
C TYR A 49 -0.75 4.95 4.74
N ILE A 50 -0.55 5.92 3.86
CA ILE A 50 -1.05 7.28 4.00
C ILE A 50 -1.56 7.76 2.64
N HIS A 51 -2.79 8.27 2.63
CA HIS A 51 -3.43 8.81 1.44
C HIS A 51 -3.35 10.32 1.47
N TYR A 52 -2.93 10.90 0.37
CA TYR A 52 -2.86 12.33 0.13
C TYR A 52 -3.78 12.69 -1.03
N GLN A 53 -4.57 13.73 -0.89
CA GLN A 53 -5.41 14.24 -1.97
C GLN A 53 -5.27 15.76 -2.09
N THR A 54 -5.18 16.25 -3.31
CA THR A 54 -5.22 17.69 -3.65
C THR A 54 -5.79 17.90 -5.04
N THR A 55 -5.91 19.14 -5.45
CA THR A 55 -6.46 19.52 -6.76
C THR A 55 -5.38 20.12 -7.66
N ILE A 56 -5.30 19.61 -8.88
CA ILE A 56 -4.51 20.23 -9.96
C ILE A 56 -5.42 21.20 -10.73
N ASN A 57 -5.06 22.49 -10.72
CA ASN A 57 -5.83 23.56 -11.37
C ASN A 57 -5.24 24.01 -12.71
N LYS A 58 -4.10 23.46 -13.14
CA LYS A 58 -3.42 23.81 -14.38
C LYS A 58 -3.30 22.59 -15.29
N ALA A 59 -3.97 22.64 -16.42
CA ALA A 59 -3.90 21.61 -17.45
C ALA A 59 -2.54 21.59 -18.16
N GLY A 60 -2.25 20.49 -18.84
CA GLY A 60 -1.09 20.31 -19.70
C GLY A 60 -0.26 19.09 -19.34
N LYS A 61 0.77 18.86 -20.14
CA LYS A 61 1.75 17.79 -19.93
C LYS A 61 2.87 18.31 -19.05
N GLN A 62 2.92 17.82 -17.82
CA GLN A 62 3.87 18.26 -16.79
C GLN A 62 4.47 17.07 -16.06
N LYS A 63 5.59 17.31 -15.41
CA LYS A 63 6.22 16.35 -14.51
C LYS A 63 5.62 16.51 -13.11
N LEU A 64 5.02 15.45 -12.58
CA LEU A 64 4.68 15.35 -11.17
C LEU A 64 5.93 14.86 -10.43
N ILE A 65 6.40 15.60 -9.44
CA ILE A 65 7.60 15.28 -8.66
C ILE A 65 7.21 15.19 -7.21
N ILE A 66 7.45 14.03 -6.59
CA ILE A 66 7.26 13.81 -5.16
C ILE A 66 8.65 13.84 -4.52
N GLN A 67 8.99 14.96 -3.91
CA GLN A 67 10.28 15.11 -3.25
C GLN A 67 10.28 14.32 -1.93
N ASP A 68 11.31 13.48 -1.79
CA ASP A 68 11.51 12.61 -0.65
C ASP A 68 10.32 11.67 -0.38
N LEU A 69 9.95 10.89 -1.40
CA LEU A 69 8.97 9.81 -1.30
C LEU A 69 9.49 8.68 -0.38
N ARG A 70 8.69 8.28 0.59
CA ARG A 70 9.04 7.25 1.60
C ARG A 70 7.88 6.27 1.83
N ASP A 71 7.72 5.15 1.08
CA ASP A 71 8.73 4.54 0.17
C ASP A 71 8.15 4.25 -1.21
N TYR A 72 6.88 3.77 -1.32
CA TYR A 72 6.22 3.37 -2.54
C TYR A 72 4.91 4.15 -2.70
N ALA A 73 4.68 4.73 -3.88
CA ALA A 73 3.48 5.50 -4.15
C ALA A 73 2.68 4.92 -5.31
N VAL A 74 1.36 4.89 -5.16
CA VAL A 74 0.39 4.73 -6.23
C VAL A 74 -0.24 6.09 -6.49
N ILE A 75 -0.25 6.53 -7.74
CA ILE A 75 -0.75 7.84 -8.16
C ILE A 75 -2.02 7.64 -8.96
N LEU A 76 -3.08 8.35 -8.54
CA LEU A 76 -4.35 8.37 -9.25
C LEU A 76 -4.69 9.81 -9.66
N VAL A 77 -5.36 9.93 -10.80
CA VAL A 77 -5.96 11.18 -11.28
C VAL A 77 -7.42 10.90 -11.60
N ASP A 78 -8.31 11.68 -10.99
CA ASP A 78 -9.77 11.50 -11.11
C ASP A 78 -10.20 10.04 -10.89
N GLY A 79 -9.65 9.42 -9.83
CA GLY A 79 -9.94 8.05 -9.42
C GLY A 79 -9.34 6.96 -10.34
N LYS A 80 -8.50 7.28 -11.31
CA LYS A 80 -7.82 6.32 -12.19
C LYS A 80 -6.35 6.23 -11.86
N GLN A 81 -5.85 5.03 -11.65
CA GLN A 81 -4.41 4.82 -11.45
C GLN A 81 -3.66 5.16 -12.74
N VAL A 82 -2.70 6.08 -12.64
CA VAL A 82 -1.90 6.57 -13.76
C VAL A 82 -0.43 6.22 -13.67
N ALA A 83 0.08 5.99 -12.46
CA ALA A 83 1.48 5.60 -12.25
C ALA A 83 1.69 4.94 -10.88
N SER A 84 2.85 4.33 -10.72
CA SER A 84 3.43 3.99 -9.42
C SER A 84 4.89 4.40 -9.39
N LEU A 85 5.39 4.78 -8.21
CA LEU A 85 6.77 5.19 -7.98
C LEU A 85 7.36 4.36 -6.85
N ASP A 86 8.59 3.92 -7.02
CA ASP A 86 9.30 3.09 -6.06
C ASP A 86 10.66 3.70 -5.72
N ARG A 87 10.83 4.11 -4.47
CA ARG A 87 12.06 4.71 -3.97
C ARG A 87 13.29 3.83 -4.18
N ARG A 88 13.14 2.51 -4.16
CA ARG A 88 14.27 1.57 -4.36
C ARG A 88 14.93 1.73 -5.72
N TYR A 89 14.16 2.17 -6.71
CA TYR A 89 14.64 2.46 -8.06
C TYR A 89 14.90 3.95 -8.31
N ASN A 90 14.98 4.75 -7.22
CA ASN A 90 15.14 6.21 -7.28
C ASN A 90 14.00 6.91 -8.06
N GLN A 91 12.83 6.29 -8.10
CA GLN A 91 11.66 6.85 -8.75
C GLN A 91 10.97 7.83 -7.79
N ASN A 92 10.99 9.10 -8.14
CA ASN A 92 10.32 10.16 -7.39
C ASN A 92 9.44 11.05 -8.27
N SER A 93 9.27 10.70 -9.54
CA SER A 93 8.53 11.53 -10.48
C SER A 93 7.99 10.74 -11.66
N THR A 94 6.90 11.26 -12.24
CA THR A 94 6.28 10.76 -13.47
C THR A 94 5.78 11.92 -14.32
N THR A 95 5.62 11.72 -15.63
CA THR A 95 5.02 12.71 -16.52
C THR A 95 3.54 12.37 -16.71
N LEU A 96 2.67 13.31 -16.42
CA LEU A 96 1.23 13.19 -16.61
C LEU A 96 0.77 14.23 -17.63
N ASP A 97 -0.32 13.93 -18.32
CA ASP A 97 -0.99 14.84 -19.26
C ASP A 97 -2.43 15.09 -18.77
N ILE A 98 -2.65 16.24 -18.16
CA ILE A 98 -3.94 16.62 -17.57
C ILE A 98 -4.68 17.50 -18.58
N HIS A 99 -5.74 16.95 -19.17
CA HIS A 99 -6.52 17.66 -20.19
C HIS A 99 -7.67 18.49 -19.63
N LYS A 100 -8.18 18.10 -18.46
CA LYS A 100 -9.33 18.75 -17.80
C LYS A 100 -8.96 19.17 -16.40
N VAL A 101 -9.33 20.38 -16.03
CA VAL A 101 -9.16 20.90 -14.66
C VAL A 101 -10.47 21.51 -14.16
N PRO A 102 -10.73 21.54 -12.85
CA PRO A 102 -9.87 20.97 -11.82
C PRO A 102 -9.79 19.45 -11.93
N ALA A 103 -8.63 18.86 -11.67
CA ALA A 103 -8.41 17.42 -11.61
C ALA A 103 -8.03 17.01 -10.19
N THR A 104 -8.59 15.92 -9.70
CA THR A 104 -8.25 15.37 -8.38
C THR A 104 -6.98 14.53 -8.50
N LEU A 105 -5.94 14.92 -7.79
CA LEU A 105 -4.72 14.11 -7.61
C LEU A 105 -4.79 13.37 -6.30
N GLU A 106 -4.63 12.06 -6.35
CA GLU A 106 -4.52 11.20 -5.18
C GLU A 106 -3.17 10.46 -5.19
N ILE A 107 -2.52 10.38 -4.03
CA ILE A 107 -1.25 9.66 -3.86
C ILE A 107 -1.38 8.76 -2.64
N LEU A 108 -1.40 7.45 -2.86
CA LEU A 108 -1.36 6.46 -1.79
C LEU A 108 0.09 6.04 -1.57
N VAL A 109 0.64 6.35 -0.41
CA VAL A 109 2.02 6.01 -0.05
C VAL A 109 2.05 4.87 0.95
N GLU A 110 2.86 3.86 0.68
CA GLU A 110 3.13 2.75 1.59
C GLU A 110 4.44 2.96 2.31
N ASN A 111 4.43 2.77 3.62
CA ASN A 111 5.61 2.58 4.44
C ASN A 111 6.06 1.12 4.32
N THR A 112 7.14 0.86 3.58
CA THR A 112 7.64 -0.51 3.35
C THR A 112 8.49 -1.05 4.50
N GLY A 113 8.71 -0.27 5.54
CA GLY A 113 9.48 -0.61 6.73
C GLY A 113 10.46 0.49 7.10
N ARG A 114 11.00 0.41 8.30
CA ARG A 114 11.96 1.38 8.83
C ARG A 114 13.34 0.78 8.91
N VAL A 115 14.37 1.64 8.84
CA VAL A 115 15.75 1.19 9.07
C VAL A 115 15.90 0.78 10.55
N ASN A 116 16.61 -0.32 10.78
CA ASN A 116 16.84 -0.89 12.10
C ASN A 116 18.28 -0.69 12.60
N TYR A 117 19.12 -0.09 11.76
CA TYR A 117 20.53 0.14 12.08
C TYR A 117 21.08 1.38 11.36
N GLY A 118 21.99 2.10 11.99
CA GLY A 118 22.72 3.23 11.41
C GLY A 118 22.22 4.61 11.87
N PRO A 119 22.91 5.68 11.41
CA PRO A 119 22.62 7.04 11.83
C PRO A 119 21.24 7.55 11.37
N ASP A 120 20.68 6.94 10.33
CA ASP A 120 19.40 7.40 9.74
C ASP A 120 18.17 6.97 10.54
N ILE A 121 18.32 6.17 11.61
CA ILE A 121 17.17 5.69 12.43
C ILE A 121 16.34 6.87 12.92
N LEU A 122 16.97 7.92 13.41
CA LEU A 122 16.28 9.11 13.98
C LEU A 122 15.58 9.96 12.91
N PHE A 123 15.97 9.81 11.65
CA PHE A 123 15.47 10.63 10.53
C PHE A 123 14.67 9.83 9.52
N ASN A 124 14.34 8.58 9.83
CA ASN A 124 13.63 7.68 8.93
C ASN A 124 12.10 7.93 8.95
N ARG A 125 11.70 9.15 8.59
CA ARG A 125 10.29 9.54 8.44
C ARG A 125 9.65 8.87 7.22
N LYS A 126 8.33 8.70 7.24
CA LYS A 126 7.54 7.98 6.23
C LYS A 126 6.41 8.84 5.65
N GLY A 127 5.95 8.44 4.45
CA GLY A 127 5.00 9.23 3.67
C GLY A 127 5.71 10.15 2.68
N ILE A 128 5.21 11.36 2.49
CA ILE A 128 5.86 12.43 1.71
C ILE A 128 6.45 13.42 2.71
N THR A 129 7.77 13.49 2.80
CA THR A 129 8.46 14.22 3.87
C THR A 129 9.01 15.58 3.43
N SER A 130 8.77 15.99 2.17
CA SER A 130 9.17 17.29 1.65
C SER A 130 8.01 17.99 0.94
N GLN A 131 7.91 17.92 -0.37
CA GLN A 131 6.85 18.58 -1.14
C GLN A 131 6.50 17.82 -2.41
N VAL A 132 5.37 18.20 -3.02
CA VAL A 132 4.93 17.69 -4.32
C VAL A 132 4.87 18.87 -5.30
N LEU A 133 5.44 18.68 -6.48
CA LEU A 133 5.48 19.69 -7.52
C LEU A 133 4.71 19.22 -8.75
N TRP A 134 3.93 20.13 -9.35
CA TRP A 134 3.36 20.01 -10.68
C TRP A 134 4.13 20.94 -11.62
N GLY A 135 5.01 20.36 -12.43
CA GLY A 135 6.04 21.13 -13.12
C GLY A 135 6.99 21.80 -12.11
N ASN A 136 6.96 23.14 -12.08
CA ASN A 136 7.75 23.93 -11.13
C ASN A 136 6.89 24.50 -9.97
N GLU A 137 5.58 24.26 -9.98
CA GLU A 137 4.66 24.83 -9.00
C GLU A 137 4.45 23.83 -7.85
N LYS A 138 4.60 24.29 -6.62
CA LYS A 138 4.30 23.50 -5.44
C LYS A 138 2.80 23.29 -5.32
N LEU A 139 2.38 22.04 -5.17
CA LEU A 139 1.00 21.71 -4.83
C LEU A 139 0.75 21.93 -3.33
N THR A 140 -0.40 22.51 -3.03
CA THR A 140 -0.84 22.86 -1.68
C THR A 140 -2.30 22.49 -1.48
N GLY A 141 -2.82 22.64 -0.24
CA GLY A 141 -4.21 22.34 0.08
C GLY A 141 -4.48 20.82 0.04
N TRP A 142 -3.94 20.11 1.00
CA TRP A 142 -3.96 18.65 1.08
C TRP A 142 -4.96 18.14 2.10
N SER A 143 -5.77 17.18 1.68
CA SER A 143 -6.53 16.29 2.57
C SER A 143 -5.71 15.03 2.77
N ILE A 144 -5.33 14.72 4.01
CA ILE A 144 -4.35 13.66 4.33
C ILE A 144 -4.99 12.67 5.29
N THR A 145 -5.02 11.40 4.92
CA THR A 145 -5.65 10.33 5.69
C THR A 145 -4.67 9.20 5.95
N PRO A 146 -4.23 8.97 7.19
CA PRO A 146 -3.46 7.79 7.55
C PRO A 146 -4.32 6.53 7.51
N LEU A 147 -3.73 5.43 7.07
CA LEU A 147 -4.37 4.13 6.91
C LEU A 147 -3.48 3.05 7.57
N PRO A 148 -3.45 2.97 8.89
CA PRO A 148 -2.70 1.94 9.59
C PRO A 148 -3.28 0.54 9.36
N LEU A 149 -4.57 0.45 9.00
CA LEU A 149 -5.31 -0.78 8.72
C LEU A 149 -5.32 -1.71 9.93
N TYR A 150 -5.68 -1.16 11.08
CA TYR A 150 -5.92 -1.94 12.28
C TYR A 150 -7.05 -2.96 12.06
N LYS A 151 -7.06 -4.01 12.86
CA LYS A 151 -8.05 -5.09 12.76
C LYS A 151 -9.49 -4.55 12.76
N GLU A 152 -9.77 -3.58 13.60
CA GLU A 152 -11.09 -2.96 13.77
C GLU A 152 -11.51 -2.25 12.49
N GLU A 153 -10.59 -1.51 11.86
CA GLU A 153 -10.82 -0.79 10.61
C GLU A 153 -11.15 -1.76 9.46
N VAL A 154 -10.30 -2.80 9.30
CA VAL A 154 -10.49 -3.79 8.24
C VAL A 154 -11.76 -4.63 8.45
N SER A 155 -12.09 -4.95 9.71
CA SER A 155 -13.28 -5.76 10.05
C SER A 155 -14.59 -4.99 9.88
N SER A 156 -14.57 -3.66 9.90
CA SER A 156 -15.74 -2.80 9.73
C SER A 156 -16.10 -2.51 8.27
N LEU A 157 -15.26 -2.92 7.32
CA LEU A 157 -15.47 -2.63 5.90
C LEU A 157 -16.75 -3.27 5.35
N SER A 158 -17.53 -2.48 4.64
CA SER A 158 -18.68 -2.95 3.87
C SER A 158 -18.26 -3.28 2.44
N PHE A 159 -18.49 -4.52 2.04
CA PHE A 159 -18.09 -5.01 0.73
C PHE A 159 -19.30 -5.05 -0.23
N GLY A 160 -19.04 -4.74 -1.49
CA GLY A 160 -20.02 -4.72 -2.57
C GLY A 160 -19.47 -5.30 -3.86
N GLN A 161 -19.79 -4.69 -4.99
CA GLN A 161 -19.33 -5.14 -6.30
C GLN A 161 -17.80 -5.06 -6.43
N GLU A 162 -17.27 -5.92 -7.30
CA GLU A 162 -15.83 -5.98 -7.58
C GLU A 162 -15.31 -4.66 -8.16
N ILE A 163 -14.21 -4.15 -7.56
CA ILE A 163 -13.47 -2.96 -8.01
C ILE A 163 -12.15 -3.43 -8.64
N LYS A 164 -11.82 -2.90 -9.82
CA LYS A 164 -10.59 -3.26 -10.54
C LYS A 164 -9.78 -2.04 -10.95
N GLY A 165 -8.46 -2.22 -11.07
CA GLY A 165 -7.55 -1.23 -11.64
C GLY A 165 -7.19 -0.06 -10.72
N VAL A 166 -7.62 -0.10 -9.46
CA VAL A 166 -7.26 0.89 -8.44
C VAL A 166 -7.04 0.18 -7.09
N PRO A 167 -6.33 0.79 -6.13
CA PRO A 167 -6.22 0.25 -4.79
C PRO A 167 -7.59 0.09 -4.14
N ALA A 168 -7.88 -1.11 -3.67
CA ALA A 168 -9.15 -1.47 -3.03
C ALA A 168 -8.95 -2.65 -2.07
N PHE A 169 -9.92 -2.89 -1.21
CA PHE A 169 -10.00 -4.10 -0.42
C PHE A 169 -10.79 -5.16 -1.20
N HIS A 170 -10.33 -6.39 -1.16
CA HIS A 170 -10.99 -7.52 -1.81
C HIS A 170 -11.28 -8.59 -0.77
N ARG A 171 -12.44 -9.26 -0.89
CA ARG A 171 -12.88 -10.30 0.01
C ARG A 171 -13.32 -11.54 -0.74
N GLY A 172 -12.92 -12.70 -0.23
CA GLY A 172 -13.41 -14.00 -0.61
C GLY A 172 -13.58 -14.89 0.61
N THR A 173 -14.30 -15.98 0.45
CA THR A 173 -14.51 -17.00 1.49
C THR A 173 -14.10 -18.35 0.97
N PHE A 174 -13.61 -19.20 1.86
CA PHE A 174 -13.23 -20.56 1.56
C PHE A 174 -13.55 -21.47 2.75
N ILE A 175 -13.71 -22.76 2.47
CA ILE A 175 -14.03 -23.76 3.47
C ILE A 175 -12.80 -24.67 3.66
N ILE A 176 -12.44 -24.91 4.90
CA ILE A 176 -11.39 -25.85 5.28
C ILE A 176 -12.06 -27.15 5.65
N GLU A 177 -11.78 -28.22 4.91
CA GLU A 177 -12.28 -29.58 5.20
C GLU A 177 -11.38 -30.31 6.19
N GLN A 178 -10.08 -30.04 6.14
CA GLN A 178 -9.08 -30.66 6.98
C GLN A 178 -8.17 -29.60 7.60
N GLN A 179 -7.95 -29.69 8.92
CA GLN A 179 -7.02 -28.80 9.61
C GLN A 179 -5.58 -29.17 9.25
N GLY A 180 -4.77 -28.16 8.95
CA GLY A 180 -3.36 -28.34 8.62
C GLY A 180 -2.70 -27.00 8.28
N ASP A 181 -1.39 -27.02 8.16
CA ASP A 181 -0.62 -25.84 7.71
C ASP A 181 -0.88 -25.58 6.23
N CYS A 182 -1.03 -24.32 5.87
CA CYS A 182 -1.26 -23.89 4.50
C CYS A 182 -0.61 -22.54 4.23
N PHE A 183 -0.39 -22.26 2.96
CA PHE A 183 0.20 -21.01 2.47
C PHE A 183 -0.76 -20.30 1.53
N VAL A 184 -0.84 -18.97 1.67
CA VAL A 184 -1.60 -18.14 0.73
C VAL A 184 -0.68 -17.71 -0.41
N ASP A 185 -0.95 -18.16 -1.61
CA ASP A 185 -0.23 -17.74 -2.80
C ASP A 185 -0.80 -16.43 -3.34
N MET A 186 0.00 -15.37 -3.27
CA MET A 186 -0.31 -14.02 -3.78
C MET A 186 0.50 -13.67 -5.04
N SER A 187 1.11 -14.64 -5.72
CA SER A 187 1.99 -14.44 -6.88
C SER A 187 1.33 -13.72 -8.05
N GLN A 188 0.00 -13.84 -8.19
CA GLN A 188 -0.78 -13.14 -9.22
C GLN A 188 -1.17 -11.71 -8.83
N TRP A 189 -0.85 -11.28 -7.61
CA TRP A 189 -1.12 -9.94 -7.10
C TRP A 189 0.17 -9.12 -7.05
N GLY A 190 0.08 -7.83 -7.30
CA GLY A 190 1.26 -6.97 -7.32
C GLY A 190 1.80 -6.70 -5.91
N LYS A 191 0.99 -6.07 -5.07
CA LYS A 191 1.39 -5.59 -3.75
C LYS A 191 0.17 -5.35 -2.85
N GLY A 192 0.32 -5.60 -1.56
CA GLY A 192 -0.76 -5.39 -0.60
C GLY A 192 -0.53 -6.04 0.76
N ALA A 193 -1.61 -6.26 1.48
CA ALA A 193 -1.63 -6.97 2.75
C ALA A 193 -2.79 -7.98 2.79
N VAL A 194 -2.63 -9.04 3.56
CA VAL A 194 -3.59 -10.14 3.66
C VAL A 194 -4.07 -10.29 5.09
N TRP A 195 -5.36 -10.50 5.24
CA TRP A 195 -5.99 -10.86 6.50
C TRP A 195 -6.82 -12.13 6.31
N VAL A 196 -6.78 -13.02 7.30
CA VAL A 196 -7.66 -14.19 7.37
C VAL A 196 -8.43 -14.12 8.68
N ASN A 197 -9.76 -14.06 8.60
CA ASN A 197 -10.64 -13.93 9.76
C ASN A 197 -10.22 -12.79 10.71
N GLY A 198 -9.84 -11.63 10.16
CA GLY A 198 -9.39 -10.46 10.92
C GLY A 198 -7.99 -10.55 11.51
N LYS A 199 -7.24 -11.63 11.23
CA LYS A 199 -5.82 -11.74 11.60
C LYS A 199 -4.95 -11.36 10.40
N SER A 200 -4.06 -10.38 10.58
CA SER A 200 -3.09 -10.00 9.56
C SER A 200 -2.07 -11.12 9.37
N LEU A 201 -1.91 -11.57 8.14
CA LEU A 201 -0.81 -12.45 7.74
C LEU A 201 0.42 -11.65 7.29
N GLY A 202 0.28 -10.33 7.17
CA GLY A 202 1.35 -9.44 6.75
C GLY A 202 1.14 -8.89 5.35
N ARG A 203 2.21 -8.29 4.83
CA ARG A 203 2.27 -7.71 3.49
C ARG A 203 2.85 -8.70 2.51
N PHE A 204 2.36 -8.64 1.28
CA PHE A 204 2.95 -9.34 0.15
C PHE A 204 3.42 -8.34 -0.90
N TRP A 205 4.36 -8.79 -1.69
CA TRP A 205 4.92 -8.00 -2.76
C TRP A 205 5.59 -8.91 -3.77
N ASN A 206 5.18 -8.82 -5.03
CA ASN A 206 5.82 -9.55 -6.12
C ASN A 206 7.14 -8.85 -6.47
N CYS A 207 8.20 -9.22 -5.74
CA CYS A 207 9.54 -8.69 -5.90
C CYS A 207 10.46 -9.79 -6.43
N LEU A 208 11.29 -9.46 -7.41
CA LEU A 208 12.26 -10.39 -8.02
C LEU A 208 13.21 -11.08 -7.01
N LEU A 209 13.35 -10.53 -5.81
CA LEU A 209 14.17 -11.13 -4.74
C LEU A 209 13.50 -12.33 -4.04
N TYR A 210 12.18 -12.50 -4.18
CA TYR A 210 11.45 -13.63 -3.59
C TYR A 210 11.42 -14.88 -4.48
N THR A 211 11.95 -14.81 -5.69
CA THR A 211 12.03 -15.94 -6.61
C THR A 211 13.31 -16.76 -6.48
N SER A 212 14.25 -16.34 -5.62
CA SER A 212 15.42 -17.16 -5.30
C SER A 212 15.08 -18.03 -4.09
N PRO A 213 15.19 -19.36 -4.18
CA PRO A 213 15.04 -20.24 -3.00
C PRO A 213 16.04 -19.81 -1.93
N SER A 214 15.60 -19.80 -0.68
CA SER A 214 16.48 -19.54 0.45
C SER A 214 17.64 -20.54 0.43
N PRO A 215 18.88 -20.15 0.76
CA PRO A 215 20.00 -21.09 0.86
C PRO A 215 19.75 -22.26 1.84
N ARG A 216 18.69 -22.19 2.66
CA ARG A 216 18.26 -23.28 3.54
C ARG A 216 17.45 -24.35 2.82
N ASP A 217 16.86 -24.03 1.66
CA ASP A 217 16.02 -24.96 0.90
C ASP A 217 16.83 -25.83 -0.08
N SER A 218 18.17 -25.65 -0.13
CA SER A 218 19.07 -26.38 -1.01
C SER A 218 19.81 -27.54 -0.33
N THR A 219 19.40 -27.93 0.89
CA THR A 219 19.94 -29.12 1.58
C THR A 219 18.83 -30.12 1.83
N SER A 220 18.47 -30.82 0.79
CA SER A 220 17.81 -32.12 0.86
C SER A 220 18.45 -33.08 -0.15
#